data_fe4bf59c86b8770789d8e683dff46e19
#
_entry.id   fe4bf59c86b8770789d8e683dff46e19
#
_cell.length_a   1.000
_cell.length_b   1.000
_cell.length_c   1.000
_cell.angle_alpha   90.00
_cell.angle_beta   90.00
_cell.angle_gamma   90.00
#
_symmetry.space_group_name_H-M   'P 1'
#
loop_
_entity.id
_entity.type
_entity.pdbx_description
1 polymer ?
#
loop_
_entity_poly.entity_id
_entity_poly.type
_entity_poly.pdbx_seq_one_letter_code
_entity_poly.pdbx_strand_id
1 'polypeptide(L)'
;MDDEDFSSSRADLLTFSTDTVRLDTTFSNVPTPTRTMWVYNRSGKGIRCSNIRLEGGNQEGFRVNVDGTFLGQAAGFQTNDVEIRKGDSIRVFVELTSALQEKNEPQLVEDDLVFTLESGVQQKINLRAFSWDAEMHNGLEVKKGEETILGEPDESGYQKPIVIYGGIKVDSLGTLTIREGATLYFHENAGIDVYGKLKAAGTAEKPVTMRGDRIDRMFDYLPYDRTPGQWQGIRLREASADNELKYTDLHSAYHGIVVDSCDLAIQKLLVENSTIHNCQGYGLAI
;
A
#
# COMPACT_ATOMS: atom_id res chain seq x y z
N MET A 1 -47.18 9.50 10.12
CA MET A 1 -45.82 9.25 10.63
C MET A 1 -45.89 7.83 11.18
N ASP A 2 -45.43 6.84 10.42
CA ASP A 2 -45.37 5.49 10.97
C ASP A 2 -44.30 5.48 12.06
N ASP A 3 -44.72 5.23 13.30
CA ASP A 3 -43.80 4.95 14.41
C ASP A 3 -43.08 3.64 14.04
N GLU A 4 -41.83 3.76 13.63
CA GLU A 4 -41.04 2.58 13.31
C GLU A 4 -40.76 1.81 14.60
N ASP A 5 -41.27 0.58 14.66
CA ASP A 5 -41.11 -0.29 15.82
C ASP A 5 -39.72 -0.98 15.77
N PHE A 6 -38.85 -0.66 16.72
CA PHE A 6 -37.53 -1.27 16.88
C PHE A 6 -37.61 -2.56 17.68
N SER A 7 -36.87 -3.58 17.25
CA SER A 7 -36.87 -4.88 17.89
C SER A 7 -35.98 -4.93 19.16
N SER A 8 -36.56 -5.43 20.25
CA SER A 8 -35.82 -5.85 21.43
C SER A 8 -35.59 -7.37 21.46
N SER A 9 -35.97 -8.09 20.44
CA SER A 9 -35.82 -9.54 20.32
C SER A 9 -34.37 -9.93 20.10
N ARG A 10 -33.86 -10.88 20.87
CA ARG A 10 -32.51 -11.45 20.68
C ARG A 10 -32.40 -12.33 19.42
N ALA A 11 -33.54 -12.69 18.80
CA ALA A 11 -33.55 -13.45 17.55
C ALA A 11 -33.37 -12.57 16.31
N ASP A 12 -33.62 -11.26 16.43
CA ASP A 12 -33.46 -10.31 15.34
C ASP A 12 -31.98 -9.83 15.30
N LEU A 13 -31.27 -10.31 14.29
CA LEU A 13 -29.85 -10.09 14.12
C LEU A 13 -29.55 -9.29 12.85
N LEU A 14 -28.44 -8.57 12.85
CA LEU A 14 -27.87 -7.97 11.65
C LEU A 14 -27.24 -9.05 10.74
N THR A 15 -27.25 -8.80 9.46
CA THR A 15 -26.52 -9.60 8.46
C THR A 15 -25.41 -8.75 7.86
N PHE A 16 -24.22 -9.30 7.76
CA PHE A 16 -23.06 -8.59 7.25
C PHE A 16 -22.68 -9.10 5.85
N SER A 17 -22.18 -8.23 4.98
CA SER A 17 -21.68 -8.61 3.67
C SER A 17 -20.42 -9.48 3.73
N THR A 18 -19.68 -9.40 4.84
CA THR A 18 -18.51 -10.22 5.14
C THR A 18 -18.36 -10.38 6.65
N ASP A 19 -17.74 -11.43 7.10
CA ASP A 19 -17.35 -11.65 8.51
C ASP A 19 -15.97 -11.05 8.84
N THR A 20 -15.19 -10.72 7.81
CA THR A 20 -13.83 -10.19 7.94
C THR A 20 -13.56 -9.14 6.87
N VAL A 21 -13.17 -7.93 7.29
CA VAL A 21 -12.67 -6.89 6.39
C VAL A 21 -11.16 -7.04 6.27
N ARG A 22 -10.70 -7.45 5.09
CA ARG A 22 -9.28 -7.66 4.78
C ARG A 22 -8.73 -6.45 4.04
N LEU A 23 -7.69 -5.85 4.59
CA LEU A 23 -6.99 -4.69 4.02
C LEU A 23 -5.67 -5.08 3.33
N ASP A 24 -5.46 -6.40 3.15
CA ASP A 24 -4.26 -6.99 2.56
C ASP A 24 -2.96 -6.63 3.32
N THR A 25 -1.85 -6.46 2.59
CA THR A 25 -0.57 -6.00 3.14
C THR A 25 -0.37 -4.52 2.83
N THR A 26 0.13 -3.76 3.79
CA THR A 26 0.50 -2.36 3.64
C THR A 26 1.86 -2.10 4.31
N PHE A 27 2.52 -1.02 3.91
CA PHE A 27 3.69 -0.54 4.66
C PHE A 27 3.25 0.20 5.93
N SER A 28 4.02 0.03 7.01
CA SER A 28 3.81 0.80 8.25
C SER A 28 3.85 2.30 7.98
N ASN A 29 3.01 3.06 8.67
CA ASN A 29 2.81 4.50 8.49
C ASN A 29 2.25 4.92 7.10
N VAL A 30 1.82 3.96 6.28
CA VAL A 30 1.16 4.23 4.99
C VAL A 30 -0.32 3.86 5.11
N PRO A 31 -1.24 4.79 4.79
CA PRO A 31 -2.66 4.48 4.83
C PRO A 31 -3.05 3.47 3.76
N THR A 32 -3.87 2.50 4.12
CA THR A 32 -4.48 1.58 3.15
C THR A 32 -5.55 2.28 2.31
N PRO A 33 -5.90 1.74 1.14
CA PRO A 33 -7.14 2.08 0.50
C PRO A 33 -8.34 1.75 1.38
N THR A 34 -9.41 2.53 1.22
CA THR A 34 -10.66 2.31 1.93
C THR A 34 -11.33 1.02 1.46
N ARG A 35 -11.69 0.14 2.40
CA ARG A 35 -12.55 -1.00 2.15
C ARG A 35 -13.96 -0.72 2.67
N THR A 36 -14.94 -1.23 1.95
CA THR A 36 -16.37 -1.02 2.26
C THR A 36 -17.02 -2.34 2.59
N MET A 37 -17.81 -2.36 3.67
CA MET A 37 -18.74 -3.44 3.97
C MET A 37 -20.16 -2.91 4.19
N TRP A 38 -21.13 -3.77 4.02
CA TRP A 38 -22.54 -3.48 4.25
C TRP A 38 -23.05 -4.24 5.46
N VAL A 39 -23.93 -3.56 6.20
CA VAL A 39 -24.67 -4.13 7.34
C VAL A 39 -26.15 -4.03 7.00
N TYR A 40 -26.82 -5.17 6.96
CA TYR A 40 -28.22 -5.28 6.54
C TYR A 40 -29.12 -5.63 7.73
N ASN A 41 -30.26 -4.97 7.79
CA ASN A 41 -31.36 -5.43 8.62
C ASN A 41 -32.36 -6.21 7.77
N ARG A 42 -32.37 -7.53 7.90
CA ARG A 42 -33.30 -8.43 7.20
C ARG A 42 -34.43 -8.93 8.11
N SER A 43 -34.57 -8.36 9.31
CA SER A 43 -35.63 -8.70 10.25
C SER A 43 -36.98 -8.07 9.87
N GLY A 44 -38.01 -8.43 10.59
CA GLY A 44 -39.36 -7.88 10.40
C GLY A 44 -39.57 -6.47 10.96
N LYS A 45 -38.61 -5.95 11.75
CA LYS A 45 -38.67 -4.65 12.45
C LYS A 45 -37.35 -3.88 12.26
N GLY A 46 -37.33 -2.60 12.66
CA GLY A 46 -36.08 -1.85 12.78
C GLY A 46 -35.13 -2.49 13.82
N ILE A 47 -33.82 -2.40 13.61
CA ILE A 47 -32.81 -2.78 14.59
C ILE A 47 -32.04 -1.52 14.99
N ARG A 48 -31.92 -1.27 16.28
CA ARG A 48 -31.08 -0.21 16.84
C ARG A 48 -29.82 -0.82 17.45
N CYS A 49 -28.66 -0.32 17.05
CA CYS A 49 -27.40 -0.58 17.72
C CYS A 49 -27.24 0.45 18.83
N SER A 50 -27.32 0.05 20.07
CA SER A 50 -27.07 0.94 21.21
C SER A 50 -25.63 1.44 21.26
N ASN A 51 -24.70 0.64 20.70
CA ASN A 51 -23.29 1.02 20.57
C ASN A 51 -22.63 0.27 19.42
N ILE A 52 -21.79 0.96 18.66
CA ILE A 52 -20.85 0.36 17.70
C ILE A 52 -19.46 0.90 18.03
N ARG A 53 -18.48 0.03 18.27
CA ARG A 53 -17.13 0.43 18.68
C ARG A 53 -16.03 -0.43 18.10
N LEU A 54 -14.83 0.13 17.98
CA LEU A 54 -13.60 -0.64 17.87
C LEU A 54 -13.27 -1.25 19.25
N GLU A 55 -13.05 -2.57 19.31
CA GLU A 55 -12.79 -3.26 20.58
C GLU A 55 -11.44 -2.85 21.18
N GLY A 56 -10.40 -2.76 20.35
CA GLY A 56 -9.07 -2.29 20.73
C GLY A 56 -8.92 -0.77 20.79
N GLY A 57 -9.93 0.01 20.40
CA GLY A 57 -9.91 1.46 20.49
C GLY A 57 -8.80 2.11 19.66
N ASN A 58 -8.62 1.71 18.41
CA ASN A 58 -7.61 2.23 17.46
C ASN A 58 -6.13 2.00 17.89
N GLN A 59 -5.83 1.05 18.75
CA GLN A 59 -4.46 0.73 19.14
C GLN A 59 -3.61 0.27 17.94
N GLU A 60 -4.23 -0.44 17.00
CA GLU A 60 -3.60 -0.93 15.77
C GLU A 60 -3.61 0.09 14.60
N GLY A 61 -4.35 1.20 14.74
CA GLY A 61 -4.44 2.24 13.73
C GLY A 61 -5.62 2.10 12.75
N PHE A 62 -6.62 1.26 13.05
CA PHE A 62 -7.84 1.17 12.25
C PHE A 62 -8.68 2.45 12.37
N ARG A 63 -9.14 2.95 11.24
CA ARG A 63 -10.06 4.08 11.12
C ARG A 63 -11.35 3.61 10.49
N VAL A 64 -12.45 3.81 11.21
CA VAL A 64 -13.76 3.30 10.80
C VAL A 64 -14.76 4.45 10.72
N ASN A 65 -15.56 4.46 9.65
CA ASN A 65 -16.72 5.32 9.50
C ASN A 65 -17.96 4.43 9.36
N VAL A 66 -18.93 4.64 10.22
CA VAL A 66 -20.20 3.91 10.23
C VAL A 66 -21.30 4.86 9.79
N ASP A 67 -21.84 4.64 8.61
CA ASP A 67 -22.96 5.41 8.03
C ASP A 67 -22.77 6.95 8.11
N GLY A 68 -21.57 7.41 7.74
CA GLY A 68 -21.19 8.82 7.79
C GLY A 68 -20.60 9.29 9.12
N THR A 69 -20.66 8.49 10.19
CA THR A 69 -20.09 8.82 11.49
C THR A 69 -18.69 8.21 11.65
N PHE A 70 -17.68 9.06 11.81
CA PHE A 70 -16.31 8.63 12.07
C PHE A 70 -16.13 8.23 13.56
N LEU A 71 -15.63 7.02 13.79
CA LEU A 71 -15.29 6.52 15.14
C LEU A 71 -13.96 7.13 15.59
N GLY A 72 -13.97 8.39 15.99
CA GLY A 72 -12.78 9.13 16.38
C GLY A 72 -12.46 9.08 17.87
N GLN A 73 -11.26 9.54 18.22
CA GLN A 73 -10.76 9.58 19.60
C GLN A 73 -11.67 10.39 20.54
N ALA A 74 -12.23 11.51 20.10
CA ALA A 74 -13.12 12.33 20.90
C ALA A 74 -14.40 11.60 21.34
N ALA A 75 -14.84 10.60 20.55
CA ALA A 75 -15.98 9.74 20.86
C ALA A 75 -15.55 8.40 21.49
N GLY A 76 -14.27 8.21 21.82
CA GLY A 76 -13.75 6.96 22.36
C GLY A 76 -13.80 5.81 21.33
N PHE A 77 -13.61 6.12 20.05
CA PHE A 77 -13.65 5.17 18.93
C PHE A 77 -14.96 4.38 18.83
N GLN A 78 -16.07 5.05 19.09
CA GLN A 78 -17.40 4.48 19.09
C GLN A 78 -18.46 5.46 18.59
N THR A 79 -19.65 4.92 18.30
CA THR A 79 -20.88 5.67 18.08
C THR A 79 -22.04 4.95 18.74
N ASN A 80 -23.13 5.67 19.04
CA ASN A 80 -24.30 5.14 19.72
C ASN A 80 -25.56 5.38 18.88
N ASP A 81 -26.62 4.66 19.25
CA ASP A 81 -27.99 4.84 18.74
C ASP A 81 -28.09 4.83 17.20
N VAL A 82 -27.34 3.92 16.56
CA VAL A 82 -27.41 3.74 15.11
C VAL A 82 -28.63 2.88 14.75
N GLU A 83 -29.56 3.49 14.01
CA GLU A 83 -30.79 2.85 13.58
C GLU A 83 -30.67 2.30 12.17
N ILE A 84 -31.07 1.04 12.00
CA ILE A 84 -31.16 0.38 10.69
C ILE A 84 -32.61 -0.07 10.52
N ARG A 85 -33.34 0.62 9.66
CA ARG A 85 -34.77 0.38 9.43
C ARG A 85 -35.00 -1.01 8.86
N LYS A 86 -36.23 -1.49 8.96
CA LYS A 86 -36.65 -2.77 8.38
C LYS A 86 -36.32 -2.80 6.88
N GLY A 87 -35.55 -3.81 6.47
CA GLY A 87 -35.17 -4.00 5.05
C GLY A 87 -34.10 -3.04 4.53
N ASP A 88 -33.55 -2.18 5.39
CA ASP A 88 -32.53 -1.20 5.04
C ASP A 88 -31.12 -1.72 5.37
N SER A 89 -30.11 -0.94 4.99
CA SER A 89 -28.70 -1.23 5.20
C SER A 89 -27.90 0.04 5.44
N ILE A 90 -26.83 -0.09 6.21
CA ILE A 90 -25.83 0.95 6.39
C ILE A 90 -24.48 0.53 5.81
N ARG A 91 -23.66 1.52 5.49
CA ARG A 91 -22.32 1.31 4.95
C ARG A 91 -21.28 1.57 5.99
N VAL A 92 -20.28 0.70 6.05
CA VAL A 92 -19.11 0.86 6.90
C VAL A 92 -17.87 0.95 6.02
N PHE A 93 -17.06 1.98 6.26
CA PHE A 93 -15.77 2.20 5.60
C PHE A 93 -14.66 1.93 6.60
N VAL A 94 -13.64 1.20 6.16
CA VAL A 94 -12.50 0.81 6.99
C VAL A 94 -11.20 1.13 6.27
N GLU A 95 -10.27 1.74 6.99
CA GLU A 95 -8.89 2.01 6.61
C GLU A 95 -7.96 1.64 7.75
N LEU A 96 -6.68 1.47 7.45
CA LEU A 96 -5.63 1.25 8.43
C LEU A 96 -4.45 2.19 8.14
N THR A 97 -3.88 2.75 9.20
CA THR A 97 -2.52 3.31 9.19
C THR A 97 -1.82 2.77 10.43
N SER A 98 -1.12 1.64 10.26
CA SER A 98 -0.43 0.97 11.36
C SER A 98 0.84 1.72 11.78
N ALA A 99 1.24 1.59 13.04
CA ALA A 99 2.55 2.02 13.50
C ALA A 99 3.66 1.08 12.99
N LEU A 100 4.93 1.44 13.23
CA LEU A 100 6.07 0.56 13.00
C LEU A 100 5.93 -0.70 13.88
N GLN A 101 6.25 -1.85 13.30
CA GLN A 101 6.16 -3.15 13.95
C GLN A 101 7.49 -3.59 14.57
N GLU A 102 8.61 -2.97 14.15
CA GLU A 102 9.98 -3.32 14.54
C GLU A 102 10.32 -4.79 14.23
N LYS A 103 9.81 -5.28 13.09
CA LYS A 103 10.00 -6.66 12.60
C LYS A 103 10.45 -6.67 11.15
N ASN A 104 11.18 -7.71 10.81
CA ASN A 104 11.67 -7.93 9.45
C ASN A 104 10.60 -8.47 8.49
N GLU A 105 9.57 -9.11 9.02
CA GLU A 105 8.48 -9.71 8.24
C GLU A 105 7.16 -8.96 8.47
N PRO A 106 6.23 -9.00 7.51
CA PRO A 106 4.89 -8.45 7.69
C PRO A 106 4.22 -9.03 8.93
N GLN A 107 3.72 -8.16 9.82
CA GLN A 107 3.03 -8.54 11.05
C GLN A 107 1.52 -8.43 10.88
N LEU A 108 0.80 -9.42 11.39
CA LEU A 108 -0.65 -9.36 11.43
C LEU A 108 -1.10 -8.30 12.44
N VAL A 109 -1.96 -7.39 12.00
CA VAL A 109 -2.65 -6.40 12.84
C VAL A 109 -4.15 -6.61 12.73
N GLU A 110 -4.83 -6.69 13.87
CA GLU A 110 -6.26 -7.02 13.95
C GLU A 110 -6.97 -6.17 15.00
N ASP A 111 -8.25 -5.89 14.75
CA ASP A 111 -9.21 -5.37 15.71
C ASP A 111 -10.60 -5.92 15.37
N ASP A 112 -11.53 -5.85 16.32
CA ASP A 112 -12.92 -6.20 16.09
C ASP A 112 -13.80 -4.93 16.08
N LEU A 113 -14.67 -4.81 15.09
CA LEU A 113 -15.77 -3.86 15.12
C LEU A 113 -16.99 -4.54 15.75
N VAL A 114 -17.36 -4.07 16.92
CA VAL A 114 -18.41 -4.67 17.77
C VAL A 114 -19.70 -3.87 17.64
N PHE A 115 -20.77 -4.55 17.24
CA PHE A 115 -22.14 -4.03 17.18
C PHE A 115 -22.93 -4.57 18.39
N THR A 116 -23.29 -3.69 19.31
CA THR A 116 -24.15 -4.03 20.46
C THR A 116 -25.58 -3.59 20.14
N LEU A 117 -26.47 -4.55 19.97
CA LEU A 117 -27.88 -4.31 19.69
C LEU A 117 -28.63 -3.88 20.95
N GLU A 118 -29.76 -3.18 20.81
CA GLU A 118 -30.65 -2.81 21.93
C GLU A 118 -31.17 -4.05 22.69
N SER A 119 -31.26 -5.20 22.01
CA SER A 119 -31.58 -6.50 22.65
C SER A 119 -30.47 -7.05 23.57
N GLY A 120 -29.32 -6.38 23.63
CA GLY A 120 -28.13 -6.80 24.37
C GLY A 120 -27.28 -7.86 23.67
N VAL A 121 -27.63 -8.24 22.42
CA VAL A 121 -26.79 -9.14 21.62
C VAL A 121 -25.62 -8.35 21.07
N GLN A 122 -24.43 -8.96 21.08
CA GLN A 122 -23.24 -8.45 20.42
C GLN A 122 -22.89 -9.29 19.19
N GLN A 123 -22.59 -8.61 18.08
CA GLN A 123 -22.09 -9.21 16.86
C GLN A 123 -20.75 -8.52 16.51
N LYS A 124 -19.81 -9.26 15.97
CA LYS A 124 -18.45 -8.77 15.67
C LYS A 124 -18.08 -9.00 14.24
N ILE A 125 -17.34 -8.07 13.68
CA ILE A 125 -16.66 -8.18 12.38
C ILE A 125 -15.17 -8.00 12.64
N ASN A 126 -14.37 -8.96 12.18
CA ASN A 126 -12.92 -8.86 12.28
C ASN A 126 -12.35 -7.91 11.22
N LEU A 127 -11.49 -7.00 11.64
CA LEU A 127 -10.71 -6.11 10.78
C LEU A 127 -9.26 -6.58 10.81
N ARG A 128 -8.65 -6.84 9.65
CA ARG A 128 -7.29 -7.36 9.62
C ARG A 128 -6.48 -6.90 8.42
N ALA A 129 -5.18 -6.76 8.64
CA ALA A 129 -4.18 -6.47 7.64
C ALA A 129 -2.83 -7.08 8.03
N PHE A 130 -1.88 -7.05 7.09
CA PHE A 130 -0.47 -7.25 7.39
C PHE A 130 0.26 -5.92 7.27
N SER A 131 0.99 -5.51 8.30
CA SER A 131 1.83 -4.31 8.32
C SER A 131 3.29 -4.69 8.15
N TRP A 132 3.99 -4.02 7.24
CA TRP A 132 5.38 -4.31 6.91
C TRP A 132 6.23 -3.05 7.01
N ASP A 133 7.30 -3.11 7.79
CA ASP A 133 8.22 -2.00 7.95
C ASP A 133 9.11 -1.83 6.72
N ALA A 134 9.22 -0.60 6.25
CA ALA A 134 10.03 -0.23 5.10
C ALA A 134 10.95 0.94 5.41
N GLU A 135 12.03 1.05 4.65
CA GLU A 135 12.84 2.27 4.57
C GLU A 135 12.13 3.27 3.67
N MET A 136 11.83 4.47 4.18
CA MET A 136 11.02 5.47 3.48
C MET A 136 11.88 6.65 3.04
N HIS A 137 11.82 6.99 1.74
CA HIS A 137 12.46 8.19 1.18
C HIS A 137 11.40 9.11 0.56
N ASN A 138 11.51 10.40 0.84
CA ASN A 138 10.67 11.43 0.22
C ASN A 138 11.54 12.43 -0.53
N GLY A 139 11.81 12.11 -1.82
CA GLY A 139 12.74 12.87 -2.65
C GLY A 139 14.20 12.56 -2.30
N LEU A 140 14.79 11.55 -2.93
CA LEU A 140 16.20 11.22 -2.77
C LEU A 140 17.04 11.93 -3.82
N GLU A 141 18.05 12.70 -3.40
CA GLU A 141 18.99 13.35 -4.30
C GLU A 141 20.40 12.79 -4.07
N VAL A 142 20.96 12.15 -5.12
CA VAL A 142 22.38 11.76 -5.17
C VAL A 142 23.15 12.92 -5.76
N LYS A 143 23.93 13.60 -4.92
CA LYS A 143 24.63 14.82 -5.32
C LYS A 143 25.81 14.55 -6.22
N LYS A 144 26.24 15.60 -6.91
CA LYS A 144 27.39 15.57 -7.81
C LYS A 144 28.63 15.01 -7.13
N GLY A 145 29.20 13.93 -7.71
CA GLY A 145 30.42 13.29 -7.25
C GLY A 145 30.23 12.40 -6.02
N GLU A 146 29.02 12.22 -5.53
CA GLU A 146 28.70 11.32 -4.43
C GLU A 146 28.19 9.96 -4.96
N GLU A 147 28.39 8.92 -4.17
CA GLU A 147 27.75 7.62 -4.37
C GLU A 147 26.75 7.40 -3.25
N THR A 148 25.52 7.03 -3.65
CA THR A 148 24.49 6.56 -2.72
C THR A 148 24.20 5.10 -3.00
N ILE A 149 24.19 4.28 -1.95
CA ILE A 149 23.89 2.85 -2.06
C ILE A 149 22.55 2.59 -1.39
N LEU A 150 21.65 1.93 -2.11
CA LEU A 150 20.35 1.47 -1.60
C LEU A 150 20.34 -0.06 -1.49
N GLY A 151 19.63 -0.56 -0.47
CA GLY A 151 19.49 -1.99 -0.24
C GLY A 151 20.67 -2.61 0.51
N GLU A 152 21.37 -1.85 1.34
CA GLU A 152 22.34 -2.43 2.28
C GLU A 152 21.60 -3.31 3.29
N PRO A 153 22.00 -4.58 3.46
CA PRO A 153 21.43 -5.42 4.51
C PRO A 153 21.84 -4.88 5.90
N ASP A 154 20.97 -5.08 6.88
CA ASP A 154 21.28 -4.82 8.28
C ASP A 154 22.28 -5.87 8.84
N GLU A 155 22.64 -5.74 10.13
CA GLU A 155 23.58 -6.65 10.80
C GLU A 155 23.10 -8.13 10.81
N SER A 156 21.80 -8.37 10.65
CA SER A 156 21.22 -9.71 10.53
C SER A 156 21.26 -10.27 9.11
N GLY A 157 21.65 -9.45 8.13
CA GLY A 157 21.61 -9.79 6.71
C GLY A 157 20.24 -9.55 6.05
N TYR A 158 19.32 -8.90 6.75
CA TYR A 158 18.00 -8.56 6.22
C TYR A 158 18.04 -7.24 5.45
N GLN A 159 17.40 -7.21 4.27
CA GLN A 159 17.19 -6.01 3.48
C GLN A 159 15.74 -5.56 3.61
N LYS A 160 15.51 -4.39 4.21
CA LYS A 160 14.19 -3.79 4.27
C LYS A 160 13.70 -3.41 2.87
N PRO A 161 12.39 -3.55 2.56
CA PRO A 161 11.83 -2.92 1.39
C PRO A 161 12.05 -1.41 1.42
N ILE A 162 12.30 -0.81 0.26
CA ILE A 162 12.60 0.61 0.13
C ILE A 162 11.45 1.27 -0.59
N VAL A 163 10.77 2.23 0.05
CA VAL A 163 9.63 2.95 -0.54
C VAL A 163 10.03 4.36 -0.89
N ILE A 164 9.78 4.76 -2.13
CA ILE A 164 10.21 6.03 -2.70
C ILE A 164 8.99 6.90 -3.03
N TYR A 165 8.85 7.99 -2.29
CA TYR A 165 7.99 9.12 -2.64
C TYR A 165 8.82 10.24 -3.26
N GLY A 166 8.24 11.04 -4.15
CA GLY A 166 8.91 12.21 -4.73
C GLY A 166 10.06 11.90 -5.69
N GLY A 167 10.36 10.60 -5.90
CA GLY A 167 11.36 10.15 -6.85
C GLY A 167 12.81 10.21 -6.38
N ILE A 168 13.71 9.78 -7.26
CA ILE A 168 15.16 9.81 -7.09
C ILE A 168 15.77 10.65 -8.19
N LYS A 169 16.61 11.61 -7.83
CA LYS A 169 17.43 12.38 -8.79
C LYS A 169 18.90 12.05 -8.58
N VAL A 170 19.56 11.61 -9.65
CA VAL A 170 21.01 11.38 -9.66
C VAL A 170 21.69 12.52 -10.41
N ASP A 171 22.33 13.44 -9.71
CA ASP A 171 23.02 14.57 -10.33
C ASP A 171 24.20 14.13 -11.19
N SER A 172 24.67 15.02 -12.08
CA SER A 172 25.83 14.77 -12.93
C SER A 172 27.03 14.33 -12.10
N LEU A 173 27.75 13.28 -12.57
CA LEU A 173 28.84 12.62 -11.85
C LEU A 173 28.47 11.96 -10.51
N GLY A 174 27.21 11.99 -10.10
CA GLY A 174 26.71 11.18 -8.98
C GLY A 174 26.50 9.74 -9.42
N THR A 175 26.54 8.80 -8.49
CA THR A 175 26.29 7.38 -8.74
C THR A 175 25.24 6.85 -7.75
N LEU A 176 24.16 6.29 -8.28
CA LEU A 176 23.22 5.51 -7.51
C LEU A 176 23.51 4.03 -7.73
N THR A 177 23.84 3.32 -6.67
CA THR A 177 24.06 1.88 -6.67
C THR A 177 22.92 1.20 -5.91
N ILE A 178 22.24 0.25 -6.56
CA ILE A 178 21.20 -0.58 -5.94
C ILE A 178 21.77 -1.97 -5.79
N ARG A 179 21.83 -2.44 -4.55
CA ARG A 179 22.40 -3.74 -4.18
C ARG A 179 21.56 -4.91 -4.67
N GLU A 180 22.21 -6.05 -4.84
CA GLU A 180 21.57 -7.33 -5.11
C GLU A 180 20.48 -7.66 -4.08
N GLY A 181 19.33 -8.14 -4.53
CA GLY A 181 18.20 -8.53 -3.68
C GLY A 181 17.33 -7.35 -3.21
N ALA A 182 17.74 -6.10 -3.45
CA ALA A 182 16.97 -4.94 -3.06
C ALA A 182 15.65 -4.85 -3.84
N THR A 183 14.58 -4.49 -3.15
CA THR A 183 13.28 -4.16 -3.78
C THR A 183 12.92 -2.71 -3.50
N LEU A 184 12.76 -1.94 -4.58
CA LEU A 184 12.35 -0.55 -4.55
C LEU A 184 10.87 -0.45 -4.96
N TYR A 185 10.08 0.18 -4.12
CA TYR A 185 8.66 0.44 -4.32
C TYR A 185 8.45 1.93 -4.57
N PHE A 186 7.93 2.28 -5.72
CA PHE A 186 7.76 3.68 -6.13
C PHE A 186 6.31 4.11 -6.03
N HIS A 187 6.08 5.24 -5.39
CA HIS A 187 4.76 5.88 -5.35
C HIS A 187 4.42 6.50 -6.72
N GLU A 188 3.15 6.76 -6.98
CA GLU A 188 2.55 7.14 -8.27
C GLU A 188 3.37 8.12 -9.12
N ASN A 189 3.88 9.20 -8.51
CA ASN A 189 4.64 10.23 -9.23
C ASN A 189 6.16 10.09 -9.07
N ALA A 190 6.61 9.03 -8.42
CA ALA A 190 8.02 8.76 -8.24
C ALA A 190 8.61 8.07 -9.47
N GLY A 191 9.87 8.35 -9.75
CA GLY A 191 10.69 7.74 -10.79
C GLY A 191 12.15 7.96 -10.50
N ILE A 192 13.05 7.56 -11.40
CA ILE A 192 14.49 7.78 -11.29
C ILE A 192 14.94 8.66 -12.45
N ASP A 193 15.33 9.91 -12.16
CA ASP A 193 15.96 10.82 -13.11
C ASP A 193 17.48 10.77 -12.98
N VAL A 194 18.16 10.28 -14.00
CA VAL A 194 19.60 10.01 -13.97
C VAL A 194 20.35 10.97 -14.88
N TYR A 195 21.05 11.94 -14.30
CA TYR A 195 22.03 12.79 -14.99
C TYR A 195 23.46 12.26 -14.83
N GLY A 196 23.70 11.45 -13.81
CA GLY A 196 24.97 10.77 -13.51
C GLY A 196 24.94 9.30 -13.94
N LYS A 197 25.09 8.40 -13.00
CA LYS A 197 25.19 6.96 -13.24
C LYS A 197 24.24 6.17 -12.35
N LEU A 198 23.58 5.17 -12.93
CA LEU A 198 22.75 4.18 -12.22
C LEU A 198 23.37 2.80 -12.38
N LYS A 199 23.52 2.08 -11.29
CA LYS A 199 23.92 0.69 -11.22
C LYS A 199 22.91 -0.13 -10.44
N ALA A 200 22.15 -0.99 -11.10
CA ALA A 200 21.37 -2.03 -10.46
C ALA A 200 22.17 -3.33 -10.53
N ALA A 201 22.74 -3.75 -9.41
CA ALA A 201 23.75 -4.81 -9.33
C ALA A 201 23.17 -6.12 -8.79
N GLY A 202 22.08 -6.61 -9.40
CA GLY A 202 21.46 -7.89 -9.05
C GLY A 202 22.32 -9.11 -9.45
N THR A 203 21.97 -10.26 -8.92
CA THR A 203 22.50 -11.58 -9.29
C THR A 203 21.34 -12.51 -9.64
N ALA A 204 21.63 -13.68 -10.20
CA ALA A 204 20.61 -14.69 -10.53
C ALA A 204 19.84 -15.15 -9.28
N GLU A 205 20.51 -15.25 -8.14
CA GLU A 205 19.94 -15.66 -6.87
C GLU A 205 19.24 -14.52 -6.11
N LYS A 206 19.72 -13.28 -6.35
CA LYS A 206 19.24 -12.07 -5.67
C LYS A 206 19.03 -10.93 -6.69
N PRO A 207 17.97 -11.00 -7.50
CA PRO A 207 17.68 -9.95 -8.46
C PRO A 207 17.30 -8.65 -7.75
N VAL A 208 17.53 -7.52 -8.41
CA VAL A 208 16.97 -6.23 -8.01
C VAL A 208 15.54 -6.14 -8.55
N THR A 209 14.60 -5.67 -7.72
CA THR A 209 13.22 -5.44 -8.15
C THR A 209 12.86 -3.97 -8.05
N MET A 210 12.25 -3.42 -9.10
CA MET A 210 11.72 -2.05 -9.15
C MET A 210 10.26 -2.07 -9.59
N ARG A 211 9.35 -1.61 -8.72
CA ARG A 211 7.91 -1.73 -8.94
C ARG A 211 7.11 -0.60 -8.28
N GLY A 212 5.82 -0.55 -8.56
CA GLY A 212 4.91 0.33 -7.80
C GLY A 212 4.76 -0.09 -6.32
N ASP A 213 4.41 0.88 -5.48
CA ASP A 213 4.30 0.70 -4.02
C ASP A 213 2.99 0.02 -3.56
N ARG A 214 2.07 -0.23 -4.49
CA ARG A 214 0.85 -0.97 -4.18
C ARG A 214 1.13 -2.46 -4.07
N ILE A 215 1.14 -2.96 -2.84
CA ILE A 215 1.36 -4.38 -2.52
C ILE A 215 0.07 -5.13 -2.17
N ASP A 216 -1.06 -4.43 -2.25
CA ASP A 216 -2.41 -4.96 -2.11
C ASP A 216 -2.96 -5.51 -3.46
N ARG A 217 -4.23 -5.88 -3.45
CA ARG A 217 -4.95 -6.39 -4.62
C ARG A 217 -6.00 -5.40 -5.10
N MET A 218 -6.09 -5.21 -6.41
CA MET A 218 -7.19 -4.50 -7.03
C MET A 218 -8.48 -5.34 -6.94
N PHE A 219 -8.37 -6.62 -7.27
CA PHE A 219 -9.39 -7.65 -7.14
C PHE A 219 -8.74 -8.93 -6.61
N ASP A 220 -9.50 -9.86 -6.07
CA ASP A 220 -8.98 -11.11 -5.52
C ASP A 220 -8.05 -11.88 -6.47
N TYR A 221 -8.32 -11.78 -7.78
CA TYR A 221 -7.53 -12.43 -8.83
C TYR A 221 -6.46 -11.53 -9.48
N LEU A 222 -6.46 -10.22 -9.17
CA LEU A 222 -5.56 -9.24 -9.81
C LEU A 222 -4.81 -8.42 -8.75
N PRO A 223 -3.57 -8.80 -8.43
CA PRO A 223 -2.70 -7.97 -7.60
C PRO A 223 -2.30 -6.70 -8.36
N TYR A 224 -2.13 -5.60 -7.65
CA TYR A 224 -1.62 -4.35 -8.23
C TYR A 224 -0.25 -4.51 -8.88
N ASP A 225 0.53 -5.45 -8.43
CA ASP A 225 1.83 -5.80 -9.00
C ASP A 225 1.82 -6.02 -10.53
N ARG A 226 0.67 -6.45 -11.08
CA ARG A 226 0.48 -6.66 -12.51
C ARG A 226 -0.19 -5.50 -13.24
N THR A 227 -0.49 -4.42 -12.54
CA THR A 227 -1.15 -3.25 -13.11
C THR A 227 -0.11 -2.26 -13.61
N PRO A 228 -0.11 -1.86 -14.90
CA PRO A 228 0.84 -0.89 -15.43
C PRO A 228 0.55 0.53 -14.96
N GLY A 229 1.54 1.43 -15.09
CA GLY A 229 1.34 2.87 -14.88
C GLY A 229 1.34 3.31 -13.42
N GLN A 230 1.93 2.54 -12.50
CA GLN A 230 1.93 2.87 -11.08
C GLN A 230 3.03 3.84 -10.66
N TRP A 231 4.08 3.99 -11.46
CA TRP A 231 5.21 4.90 -11.23
C TRP A 231 5.83 5.34 -12.55
N GLN A 232 6.73 6.32 -12.53
CA GLN A 232 7.20 6.98 -13.75
C GLN A 232 8.27 6.18 -14.51
N GLY A 233 8.96 5.23 -13.85
CA GLY A 233 10.08 4.49 -14.43
C GLY A 233 11.41 5.21 -14.32
N ILE A 234 12.37 4.86 -15.19
CA ILE A 234 13.74 5.38 -15.22
C ILE A 234 13.91 6.28 -16.45
N ARG A 235 14.46 7.47 -16.25
CA ARG A 235 14.88 8.34 -17.36
C ARG A 235 16.37 8.62 -17.30
N LEU A 236 17.09 8.19 -18.34
CA LEU A 236 18.51 8.44 -18.51
C LEU A 236 18.68 9.72 -19.32
N ARG A 237 19.09 10.80 -18.66
CA ARG A 237 19.23 12.12 -19.25
C ARG A 237 20.44 12.19 -20.17
N GLU A 238 20.52 13.21 -21.02
CA GLU A 238 21.57 13.38 -22.04
C GLU A 238 22.99 13.18 -21.46
N ALA A 239 23.31 13.80 -20.34
CA ALA A 239 24.62 13.72 -19.69
C ALA A 239 24.94 12.37 -19.02
N SER A 240 23.95 11.51 -18.82
CA SER A 240 24.11 10.21 -18.17
C SER A 240 24.86 9.22 -19.05
N ALA A 241 25.75 8.43 -18.47
CA ALA A 241 26.53 7.41 -19.19
C ALA A 241 26.86 6.21 -18.29
N ASP A 242 27.29 5.10 -18.91
CA ASP A 242 27.69 3.86 -18.23
C ASP A 242 26.65 3.33 -17.23
N ASN A 243 25.37 3.46 -17.54
CA ASN A 243 24.31 2.91 -16.71
C ASN A 243 24.23 1.39 -16.89
N GLU A 244 24.00 0.69 -15.79
CA GLU A 244 23.96 -0.77 -15.79
C GLU A 244 22.72 -1.28 -15.03
N LEU A 245 21.96 -2.18 -15.68
CA LEU A 245 20.92 -2.97 -15.05
C LEU A 245 21.26 -4.44 -15.28
N LYS A 246 21.63 -5.14 -14.19
CA LYS A 246 21.95 -6.57 -14.23
C LYS A 246 21.03 -7.33 -13.31
N TYR A 247 20.45 -8.45 -13.81
CA TYR A 247 19.50 -9.26 -13.05
C TYR A 247 18.45 -8.40 -12.36
N THR A 248 17.83 -7.51 -13.14
CA THR A 248 16.84 -6.55 -12.63
C THR A 248 15.47 -6.87 -13.20
N ASP A 249 14.48 -6.93 -12.35
CA ASP A 249 13.05 -6.99 -12.68
C ASP A 249 12.45 -5.60 -12.50
N LEU A 250 12.11 -4.94 -13.59
CA LEU A 250 11.48 -3.62 -13.63
C LEU A 250 10.07 -3.75 -14.19
N HIS A 251 9.05 -3.42 -13.39
CA HIS A 251 7.69 -3.56 -13.86
C HIS A 251 6.71 -2.52 -13.29
N SER A 252 5.51 -2.54 -13.86
CA SER A 252 4.36 -1.72 -13.47
C SER A 252 4.59 -0.21 -13.61
N ALA A 253 5.61 0.22 -14.38
CA ALA A 253 5.89 1.62 -14.66
C ALA A 253 4.96 2.22 -15.71
N TYR A 254 4.93 3.55 -15.82
CA TYR A 254 4.35 4.22 -16.98
C TYR A 254 5.22 3.95 -18.21
N HIS A 255 6.51 4.34 -18.17
CA HIS A 255 7.55 3.85 -19.07
C HIS A 255 8.60 3.10 -18.26
N GLY A 256 9.13 1.98 -18.77
CA GLY A 256 10.17 1.25 -18.07
C GLY A 256 11.46 2.07 -18.00
N ILE A 257 12.14 2.22 -19.15
CA ILE A 257 13.35 3.03 -19.30
C ILE A 257 13.20 3.94 -20.51
N VAL A 258 13.41 5.23 -20.31
CA VAL A 258 13.51 6.23 -21.38
C VAL A 258 14.93 6.74 -21.45
N VAL A 259 15.53 6.68 -22.63
CA VAL A 259 16.92 7.09 -22.88
C VAL A 259 16.90 8.36 -23.72
N ASP A 260 17.35 9.48 -23.15
CA ASP A 260 17.55 10.72 -23.90
C ASP A 260 18.78 10.56 -24.87
N SER A 261 18.87 11.38 -25.89
CA SER A 261 19.96 11.36 -26.88
C SER A 261 21.36 11.41 -26.22
N CYS A 262 22.34 10.79 -26.84
CA CYS A 262 23.73 10.80 -26.37
C CYS A 262 24.70 10.72 -27.54
N ASP A 263 25.99 10.96 -27.26
CA ASP A 263 27.07 10.70 -28.20
C ASP A 263 27.16 9.20 -28.47
N LEU A 264 27.21 8.82 -29.75
CA LEU A 264 27.31 7.42 -30.19
C LEU A 264 28.61 6.73 -29.75
N ALA A 265 29.63 7.48 -29.37
CA ALA A 265 30.91 6.95 -28.86
C ALA A 265 30.82 6.53 -27.35
N ILE A 266 29.73 6.85 -26.65
CA ILE A 266 29.57 6.62 -25.24
C ILE A 266 28.56 5.48 -24.99
N GLN A 267 28.93 4.49 -24.18
CA GLN A 267 27.97 3.50 -23.70
C GLN A 267 26.98 4.17 -22.77
N LYS A 268 25.73 4.28 -23.20
CA LYS A 268 24.66 4.91 -22.41
C LYS A 268 24.06 3.96 -21.38
N LEU A 269 23.77 2.73 -21.81
CA LEU A 269 23.04 1.76 -21.02
C LEU A 269 23.50 0.34 -21.36
N LEU A 270 23.72 -0.48 -20.33
CA LEU A 270 23.83 -1.94 -20.41
C LEU A 270 22.65 -2.56 -19.66
N VAL A 271 21.88 -3.41 -20.35
CA VAL A 271 20.83 -4.24 -19.71
C VAL A 271 21.19 -5.69 -19.93
N GLU A 272 21.40 -6.44 -18.87
CA GLU A 272 21.86 -7.82 -18.92
C GLU A 272 21.05 -8.71 -17.95
N ASN A 273 20.56 -9.84 -18.44
CA ASN A 273 19.79 -10.82 -17.66
C ASN A 273 18.61 -10.18 -16.89
N SER A 274 17.96 -9.20 -17.49
CA SER A 274 16.94 -8.37 -16.85
C SER A 274 15.61 -8.46 -17.58
N THR A 275 14.52 -8.20 -16.88
CA THR A 275 13.18 -8.20 -17.43
C THR A 275 12.53 -6.81 -17.23
N ILE A 276 11.90 -6.29 -18.29
CA ILE A 276 11.10 -5.06 -18.23
C ILE A 276 9.71 -5.42 -18.74
N HIS A 277 8.70 -5.30 -17.90
CA HIS A 277 7.35 -5.75 -18.26
C HIS A 277 6.23 -4.94 -17.59
N ASN A 278 5.00 -5.17 -18.02
CA ASN A 278 3.79 -4.51 -17.49
C ASN A 278 3.93 -2.97 -17.43
N CYS A 279 4.56 -2.37 -18.45
CA CYS A 279 4.61 -0.94 -18.61
C CYS A 279 3.38 -0.44 -19.37
N GLN A 280 2.85 0.74 -19.01
CA GLN A 280 1.69 1.32 -19.69
C GLN A 280 2.04 1.84 -21.09
N GLY A 281 3.22 2.43 -21.22
CA GLY A 281 3.77 2.91 -22.48
C GLY A 281 4.87 1.98 -22.98
N TYR A 282 6.09 2.47 -23.08
CA TYR A 282 7.23 1.70 -23.59
C TYR A 282 7.93 0.94 -22.46
N GLY A 283 8.37 -0.30 -22.73
CA GLY A 283 9.31 -1.00 -21.85
C GLY A 283 10.69 -0.33 -21.91
N LEU A 284 11.19 -0.07 -23.13
CA LEU A 284 12.42 0.66 -23.40
C LEU A 284 12.19 1.62 -24.58
N ALA A 285 12.49 2.89 -24.40
CA ALA A 285 12.48 3.92 -25.45
C ALA A 285 13.87 4.53 -25.59
N ILE A 286 14.40 4.54 -26.84
CA ILE A 286 15.73 5.04 -27.19
C ILE A 286 15.61 6.10 -28.29
#